data_46da09d35a3cbfb3aedeeed6a7b4c29d
#
_entry.id   46da09d35a3cbfb3aedeeed6a7b4c29d
#
_cell.length_a   1.000
_cell.length_b   1.000
_cell.length_c   1.000
_cell.angle_alpha   90.00
_cell.angle_beta   90.00
_cell.angle_gamma   90.00
#
_symmetry.space_group_name_H-M   'P 1'
#
loop_
_entity.id
_entity.type
_entity.pdbx_description
1 polymer ?
#
loop_
_entity_poly.entity_id
_entity_poly.type
_entity_poly.pdbx_seq_one_letter_code
_entity_poly.pdbx_strand_id
1 'polypeptide(L)' 'MGPIRYLWLRRMHLARRALLAATGNKAVTEVATEYGFWELGRFSVQYRTLFGESPSITLKRLREGAPGSRAH' A
#
# COMPACT_ATOMS: atom_id res chain seq x y z
N MET A 1 3.18 -6.51 22.68
CA MET A 1 2.24 -6.21 21.71
C MET A 1 1.02 -5.68 22.30
N GLY A 2 0.51 -4.66 21.86
CA GLY A 2 -0.65 -4.07 22.42
C GLY A 2 -1.65 -3.76 21.35
N PRO A 3 -2.80 -3.23 21.74
CA PRO A 3 -3.85 -2.86 20.78
C PRO A 3 -3.36 -1.88 19.73
N ILE A 4 -2.42 -1.02 20.08
CA ILE A 4 -1.91 -0.04 19.13
C ILE A 4 -1.21 -0.72 17.97
N ARG A 5 -0.41 -1.75 18.29
CA ARG A 5 0.28 -2.45 17.23
C ARG A 5 -0.69 -3.22 16.35
N TYR A 6 -1.70 -3.80 16.96
CA TYR A 6 -2.72 -4.51 16.20
C TYR A 6 -3.42 -3.56 15.24
N LEU A 7 -3.79 -2.38 15.72
CA LEU A 7 -4.46 -1.39 14.89
C LEU A 7 -3.56 -0.93 13.75
N TRP A 8 -2.28 -0.75 14.05
CA TRP A 8 -1.32 -0.33 13.05
C TRP A 8 -1.22 -1.38 11.95
N LEU A 9 -1.10 -2.64 12.33
CA LEU A 9 -1.03 -3.72 11.35
C LEU A 9 -2.28 -3.78 10.50
N ARG A 10 -3.42 -3.63 11.13
CA ARG A 10 -4.67 -3.65 10.42
C ARG A 10 -4.72 -2.53 9.38
N ARG A 11 -4.29 -1.33 9.76
CA ARG A 11 -4.26 -0.22 8.84
C ARG A 11 -3.30 -0.46 7.68
N MET A 12 -2.16 -1.06 7.98
CA MET A 12 -1.20 -1.36 6.93
C MET A 12 -1.79 -2.34 5.92
N HIS A 13 -2.45 -3.35 6.39
CA HIS A 13 -3.08 -4.32 5.49
C HIS A 13 -4.20 -3.70 4.69
N LEU A 14 -4.98 -2.84 5.31
CA LEU A 14 -6.05 -2.15 4.60
C LEU A 14 -5.48 -1.23 3.53
N ALA A 15 -4.41 -0.54 3.85
CA ALA A 15 -3.76 0.33 2.88
C ALA A 15 -3.25 -0.49 1.70
N ARG A 16 -2.67 -1.64 1.97
CA ARG A 16 -2.18 -2.50 0.90
C ARG A 16 -3.33 -2.96 0.01
N ARG A 17 -4.43 -3.35 0.62
CA ARG A 17 -5.60 -3.76 -0.15
C ARG A 17 -6.10 -2.63 -1.02
N ALA A 18 -6.09 -1.41 -0.46
CA ALA A 18 -6.53 -0.25 -1.22
C ALA A 18 -5.62 0.02 -2.41
N LEU A 19 -4.32 -0.17 -2.22
CA LEU A 19 -3.38 -0.01 -3.32
C LEU A 19 -3.63 -1.04 -4.40
N LEU A 20 -3.89 -2.28 -4.00
CA LEU A 20 -4.14 -3.35 -4.95
C LEU A 20 -5.46 -3.16 -5.69
N ALA A 21 -6.40 -2.50 -5.06
CA ALA A 21 -7.70 -2.25 -5.68
C ALA A 21 -7.77 -0.89 -6.36
N ALA A 22 -6.71 -0.11 -6.27
CA ALA A 22 -6.73 1.24 -6.82
C ALA A 22 -6.90 1.23 -8.32
N THR A 23 -7.73 2.14 -8.78
CA THR A 23 -7.93 2.31 -10.21
C THR A 23 -7.75 3.78 -10.54
N GLY A 24 -7.54 4.04 -11.79
CA GLY A 24 -7.42 5.42 -12.22
C GLY A 24 -6.14 6.05 -11.72
N ASN A 25 -6.27 7.24 -11.20
CA ASN A 25 -5.12 8.03 -10.82
C ASN A 25 -4.85 8.09 -9.32
N LYS A 26 -5.40 7.17 -8.59
CA LYS A 26 -5.18 7.20 -7.15
C LYS A 26 -3.70 7.01 -6.86
N ALA A 27 -3.17 7.88 -6.02
CA ALA A 27 -1.75 7.85 -5.70
C ALA A 27 -1.51 7.24 -4.33
N VAL A 28 -0.26 6.82 -4.11
CA VAL A 28 0.14 6.27 -2.82
C VAL A 28 -0.18 7.24 -1.69
N THR A 29 0.08 8.52 -1.92
CA THR A 29 -0.18 9.54 -0.91
C THR A 29 -1.64 9.56 -0.48
N GLU A 30 -2.52 9.46 -1.45
CA GLU A 30 -3.95 9.46 -1.16
C GLU A 30 -4.35 8.26 -0.33
N VAL A 31 -3.85 7.10 -0.69
CA VAL A 31 -4.16 5.89 0.05
C VAL A 31 -3.62 5.97 1.47
N ALA A 32 -2.36 6.38 1.60
CA ALA A 32 -1.74 6.48 2.91
C ALA A 32 -2.52 7.43 3.81
N THR A 33 -2.87 8.59 3.29
CA THR A 33 -3.60 9.57 4.06
C THR A 33 -4.97 9.06 4.47
N GLU A 34 -5.62 8.35 3.57
CA GLU A 34 -6.94 7.78 3.83
C GLU A 34 -6.94 6.86 5.05
N TYR A 35 -5.85 6.18 5.25
CA TYR A 35 -5.76 5.23 6.36
C TYR A 35 -4.93 5.76 7.53
N GLY A 36 -4.73 7.07 7.57
CA GLY A 36 -4.14 7.71 8.74
C GLY A 36 -2.63 7.78 8.75
N PHE A 37 -1.98 7.56 7.63
CA PHE A 37 -0.53 7.64 7.55
C PHE A 37 -0.14 8.99 6.98
N TRP A 38 0.14 9.92 7.87
CA TRP A 38 0.43 11.29 7.47
C TRP A 38 1.86 11.52 7.06
N GLU A 39 2.77 10.68 7.56
CA GLU A 39 4.16 10.79 7.20
C GLU A 39 4.49 9.77 6.13
N LEU A 40 4.47 10.21 4.89
CA LEU A 40 4.62 9.28 3.77
C LEU A 40 5.97 8.55 3.78
N GLY A 41 7.03 9.24 4.18
CA GLY A 41 8.34 8.60 4.24
C GLY A 41 8.36 7.44 5.20
N ARG A 42 7.81 7.65 6.39
CA ARG A 42 7.76 6.60 7.39
C ARG A 42 6.84 5.47 6.94
N PHE A 43 5.71 5.83 6.36
CA PHE A 43 4.78 4.83 5.85
C PHE A 43 5.48 3.94 4.83
N SER A 44 6.23 4.52 3.92
CA SER A 44 6.92 3.76 2.89
C SER A 44 7.93 2.80 3.47
N VAL A 45 8.70 3.25 4.45
CA VAL A 45 9.69 2.39 5.09
C VAL A 45 9.02 1.23 5.81
N GLN A 46 7.97 1.53 6.56
CA GLN A 46 7.26 0.50 7.30
C GLN A 46 6.58 -0.49 6.36
N TYR A 47 6.01 0.02 5.29
CA TYR A 47 5.34 -0.82 4.31
C TYR A 47 6.35 -1.78 3.68
N ARG A 48 7.49 -1.25 3.28
CA ARG A 48 8.52 -2.07 2.67
C ARG A 48 9.03 -3.15 3.62
N THR A 49 9.19 -2.79 4.88
CA THR A 49 9.65 -3.74 5.88
C THR A 49 8.63 -4.86 6.08
N LEU A 50 7.36 -4.50 6.07
CA LEU A 50 6.30 -5.46 6.33
C LEU A 50 5.97 -6.32 5.11
N PHE A 51 5.91 -5.72 3.94
CA PHE A 51 5.44 -6.42 2.75
C PHE A 51 6.52 -6.76 1.73
N GLY A 52 7.73 -6.29 1.96
CA GLY A 52 8.83 -6.63 1.06
C GLY A 52 8.97 -5.76 -0.17
N GLU A 53 8.10 -4.80 -0.34
CA GLU A 53 8.20 -3.87 -1.46
C GLU A 53 7.59 -2.54 -1.05
N SER A 54 7.95 -1.49 -1.77
CA SER A 54 7.41 -0.17 -1.45
C SER A 54 5.98 -0.05 -1.95
N PRO A 55 5.21 0.87 -1.37
CA PRO A 55 3.83 1.07 -1.84
C PRO A 55 3.77 1.46 -3.30
N SER A 56 4.75 2.23 -3.75
CA SER A 56 4.79 2.66 -5.15
C SER A 56 4.95 1.46 -6.07
N ILE A 57 5.76 0.51 -5.65
CA ILE A 57 5.98 -0.69 -6.44
C ILE A 57 4.70 -1.52 -6.50
N THR A 58 4.00 -1.64 -5.39
CA THR A 58 2.74 -2.37 -5.37
C THR A 58 1.75 -1.76 -6.36
N LEU A 59 1.63 -0.45 -6.31
CA LEU A 59 0.70 0.25 -7.19
C LEU A 59 1.10 0.12 -8.65
N LYS A 60 2.37 0.29 -8.91
CA LYS A 60 2.88 0.21 -10.27
C LYS A 60 2.72 -1.20 -10.84
N ARG A 61 3.00 -2.19 -10.01
CA ARG A 61 2.88 -3.57 -10.46
C ARG A 61 1.46 -3.89 -10.87
N LEU A 62 0.50 -3.38 -10.12
CA LEU A 62 -0.88 -3.61 -10.45
C LEU A 62 -1.24 -3.03 -11.81
N ARG A 63 -0.76 -1.80 -12.06
CA ARG A 63 -1.04 -1.15 -13.33
C ARG A 63 -0.40 -1.89 -14.51
N GLU A 64 0.85 -2.24 -14.33
CA GLU A 64 1.60 -2.86 -15.41
C GLU A 64 1.29 -4.33 -15.58
N GLY A 65 1.02 -4.96 -14.45
CA GLY A 65 0.75 -6.38 -14.46
C GLY A 65 -0.72 -6.70 -14.52
N ALA A 66 -1.51 -5.82 -15.09
CA ALA A 66 -2.93 -6.06 -15.16
C ALA A 66 -3.19 -7.45 -15.70
N PRO A 67 -4.22 -8.09 -15.19
CA PRO A 67 -4.53 -9.45 -15.62
C PRO A 67 -4.62 -9.54 -17.12
N GLY A 68 -3.99 -10.51 -17.64
CA GLY A 68 -4.02 -10.71 -19.06
C GLY A 68 -3.01 -9.92 -19.83
N SER A 69 -2.52 -8.88 -19.24
CA SER A 69 -1.55 -8.10 -19.95
C SER A 69 -0.23 -8.82 -19.96
N ARG A 70 0.00 -9.72 -19.09
CA ARG A 70 1.22 -10.24 -19.05
C ARG A 70 1.26 -11.40 -19.30
N ALA A 71 1.45 -11.51 -19.89
CA ALA A 71 1.38 -12.74 -20.09
C ALA A 71 2.46 -13.29 -19.78
N HIS A 72 2.67 -13.25 -19.56
CA HIS A 72 3.47 -13.68 -19.17
C HIS A 72 3.63 -14.06 -19.08
#